data_faf2773c171bb94955d98396bab3457a
#
_entry.id   faf2773c171bb94955d98396bab3457a
#
_cell.length_a   1.000
_cell.length_b   1.000
_cell.length_c   1.000
_cell.angle_alpha   90.00
_cell.angle_beta   90.00
_cell.angle_gamma   90.00
#
_symmetry.space_group_name_H-M   'P 1'
#
loop_
_entity.id
_entity.type
_entity.pdbx_description
1 polymer ?
#
loop_
_entity_poly.entity_id
_entity_poly.type
_entity_poly.pdbx_seq_one_letter_code
_entity_poly.pdbx_strand_id
1 'polypeptide(L)'
;MKIPKPSQREQIALFRHSVIGDLLAQELDRGELKAELQRRAARRYRPPGAKASRTYSAKTLQRWYYAAMGEHAAGLIPKSRQRGLARNLTNEQRDMLLEMRRAHRSASIDLILSEAIRNGILTEGDVSKSTLTRLFAREGLPRLPMKRSTRTKDVQRRRWTANAPGDLWHGDVCHLVLTDSEGRKRTVYVHGFLDDHSRYVPGLSARKTETERDMLEVLCGALLQNPPPRTLYLDNGACYIGDLLALFCSKLKIRLVHAAPYSPESRGKMERFWRTARGRCTDHLPATSTREQVDLALWSWLDVDYHRRKHGSLMGKTPRETYRQGPARRPLTAQELAAALEVELKRKVAKDGTFQVDSVVYEVDGRHLATRSITVVQDGMTGKLLRAIYDGRPVRFGRCDPIMNARRRRAPALPPEPVEEDRFDPIAGLLAKAREVGDE
;
A
#
# COMPACT_ATOMS: atom_id res chain seq x y z
N MET A 1 47.03 0.67 -33.74
CA MET A 1 46.61 -0.38 -32.81
C MET A 1 46.66 0.21 -31.41
N LYS A 2 45.49 0.47 -30.73
CA LYS A 2 45.47 1.00 -29.35
C LYS A 2 45.76 -0.15 -28.39
N ILE A 3 46.89 -0.11 -27.68
CA ILE A 3 47.21 -1.06 -26.61
C ILE A 3 46.12 -0.94 -25.53
N PRO A 4 45.42 -2.03 -25.17
CA PRO A 4 44.41 -2.00 -24.14
C PRO A 4 45.03 -1.57 -22.80
N LYS A 5 44.35 -0.70 -22.04
CA LYS A 5 44.81 -0.27 -20.72
C LYS A 5 44.88 -1.50 -19.78
N PRO A 6 45.98 -1.66 -19.03
CA PRO A 6 46.14 -2.80 -18.15
C PRO A 6 45.03 -2.85 -17.08
N SER A 7 44.49 -4.02 -16.79
CA SER A 7 43.52 -4.27 -15.74
C SER A 7 44.11 -3.88 -14.38
N GLN A 8 43.24 -3.62 -13.38
CA GLN A 8 43.70 -3.27 -12.01
C GLN A 8 44.64 -4.35 -11.41
N ARG A 9 44.48 -5.62 -11.80
CA ARG A 9 45.37 -6.72 -11.38
C ARG A 9 46.71 -6.62 -12.03
N GLU A 10 46.79 -6.36 -13.30
CA GLU A 10 48.02 -6.13 -14.03
C GLU A 10 48.76 -4.89 -13.54
N GLN A 11 48.04 -3.80 -13.22
CA GLN A 11 48.61 -2.61 -12.60
C GLN A 11 49.28 -2.95 -11.25
N ILE A 12 48.64 -3.80 -10.41
CA ILE A 12 49.19 -4.25 -9.14
C ILE A 12 50.41 -5.16 -9.38
N ALA A 13 50.42 -6.01 -10.40
CA ALA A 13 51.56 -6.84 -10.74
C ALA A 13 52.75 -6.00 -11.19
N LEU A 14 52.53 -5.03 -12.08
CA LEU A 14 53.56 -4.07 -12.48
C LEU A 14 54.11 -3.26 -11.28
N PHE A 15 53.26 -2.81 -10.39
CA PHE A 15 53.69 -2.16 -9.15
C PHE A 15 54.54 -3.08 -8.28
N ARG A 16 54.18 -4.35 -8.08
CA ARG A 16 54.96 -5.30 -7.31
C ARG A 16 56.31 -5.53 -7.97
N HIS A 17 56.33 -5.66 -9.30
CA HIS A 17 57.56 -5.79 -10.08
C HIS A 17 58.45 -4.55 -9.91
N SER A 18 57.91 -3.32 -9.97
CA SER A 18 58.69 -2.10 -9.76
C SER A 18 59.33 -1.99 -8.37
N VAL A 19 58.75 -2.68 -7.35
CA VAL A 19 59.31 -2.73 -6.00
C VAL A 19 60.45 -3.72 -5.82
N ILE A 20 60.44 -4.85 -6.60
CA ILE A 20 61.42 -5.96 -6.41
C ILE A 20 62.21 -6.27 -7.67
N GLY A 21 61.90 -5.63 -8.83
CA GLY A 21 62.40 -6.07 -10.12
C GLY A 21 63.93 -6.02 -10.27
N ASP A 22 64.55 -5.00 -9.71
CA ASP A 22 66.02 -4.88 -9.68
C ASP A 22 66.73 -5.97 -8.84
N LEU A 23 66.02 -6.55 -7.84
CA LEU A 23 66.54 -7.69 -7.08
C LEU A 23 66.51 -9.01 -7.89
N LEU A 24 65.62 -9.06 -8.89
CA LEU A 24 65.54 -10.25 -9.77
C LEU A 24 66.68 -10.32 -10.77
N ALA A 25 67.37 -9.18 -11.06
CA ALA A 25 68.50 -9.09 -11.96
C ALA A 25 69.86 -9.24 -11.24
N GLN A 26 69.88 -9.43 -9.94
CA GLN A 26 71.09 -9.52 -9.12
C GLN A 26 71.23 -10.95 -8.59
N GLU A 27 72.43 -11.50 -8.65
CA GLU A 27 72.80 -12.72 -7.93
C GLU A 27 73.10 -12.35 -6.46
N LEU A 28 72.16 -12.62 -5.56
CA LEU A 28 72.24 -12.28 -4.16
C LEU A 28 72.27 -13.56 -3.29
N ASP A 29 73.24 -13.62 -2.37
CA ASP A 29 73.27 -14.64 -1.37
C ASP A 29 72.14 -14.49 -0.33
N ARG A 30 71.80 -15.59 0.41
CA ARG A 30 70.67 -15.59 1.35
C ARG A 30 70.74 -14.47 2.39
N GLY A 31 71.90 -14.08 2.85
CA GLY A 31 72.12 -13.01 3.83
C GLY A 31 71.86 -11.61 3.23
N GLU A 32 72.38 -11.39 2.02
CA GLU A 32 72.24 -10.13 1.32
C GLU A 32 70.80 -9.85 0.88
N LEU A 33 70.12 -10.85 0.36
CA LEU A 33 68.71 -10.75 0.01
C LEU A 33 67.86 -10.32 1.24
N LYS A 34 68.14 -10.89 2.43
CA LYS A 34 67.42 -10.55 3.65
C LYS A 34 67.64 -9.09 4.07
N ALA A 35 68.90 -8.62 4.00
CA ALA A 35 69.24 -7.23 4.33
C ALA A 35 68.59 -6.24 3.38
N GLU A 36 68.57 -6.57 2.05
CA GLU A 36 67.96 -5.71 1.04
C GLU A 36 66.43 -5.65 1.17
N LEU A 37 65.80 -6.76 1.46
CA LEU A 37 64.37 -6.81 1.72
C LEU A 37 63.98 -6.01 3.00
N GLN A 38 64.83 -6.00 4.04
CA GLN A 38 64.62 -5.17 5.22
C GLN A 38 64.74 -3.67 4.91
N ARG A 39 65.76 -3.27 4.14
CA ARG A 39 65.92 -1.88 3.66
C ARG A 39 64.71 -1.40 2.87
N ARG A 40 64.15 -2.24 2.00
CA ARG A 40 62.93 -1.93 1.21
C ARG A 40 61.69 -1.88 2.07
N ALA A 41 61.61 -2.72 3.10
CA ALA A 41 60.45 -2.70 4.02
C ALA A 41 60.29 -1.38 4.77
N ALA A 42 61.41 -0.66 4.99
CA ALA A 42 61.39 0.66 5.60
C ALA A 42 60.84 1.78 4.67
N ARG A 43 60.80 1.54 3.35
CA ARG A 43 60.34 2.53 2.37
C ARG A 43 58.80 2.56 2.31
N ARG A 44 58.28 3.74 1.98
CA ARG A 44 56.83 3.91 1.72
C ARG A 44 56.53 3.83 0.22
N TYR A 45 55.55 3.07 -0.12
CA TYR A 45 55.10 2.85 -1.50
C TYR A 45 53.66 3.23 -1.68
N ARG A 46 53.28 3.77 -2.85
CA ARG A 46 51.90 4.08 -3.20
C ARG A 46 51.40 3.11 -4.26
N PRO A 47 50.64 2.05 -3.87
CA PRO A 47 50.12 1.07 -4.86
C PRO A 47 49.06 1.72 -5.75
N PRO A 48 48.82 1.19 -6.95
CA PRO A 48 47.77 1.66 -7.86
C PRO A 48 46.40 1.67 -7.19
N GLY A 49 45.67 2.81 -7.32
CA GLY A 49 44.34 3.01 -6.72
C GLY A 49 44.34 3.31 -5.21
N ALA A 50 45.50 3.36 -4.55
CA ALA A 50 45.57 3.71 -3.13
C ALA A 50 45.55 5.21 -2.90
N LYS A 51 44.78 5.68 -1.89
CA LYS A 51 44.74 7.10 -1.49
C LYS A 51 45.96 7.54 -0.71
N ALA A 52 46.64 6.59 0.00
CA ALA A 52 47.80 6.88 0.84
C ALA A 52 48.95 5.91 0.58
N SER A 53 50.20 6.36 0.89
CA SER A 53 51.39 5.51 0.88
C SER A 53 51.41 4.60 2.10
N ARG A 54 51.94 3.35 1.93
CA ARG A 54 52.06 2.35 2.97
C ARG A 54 53.40 1.61 2.86
N THR A 55 53.84 1.01 3.97
CA THR A 55 55.00 0.13 4.03
C THR A 55 54.55 -1.32 3.77
N TYR A 56 55.50 -2.17 3.39
CA TYR A 56 55.27 -3.61 3.24
C TYR A 56 56.33 -4.33 4.14
N SER A 57 55.93 -5.37 4.83
CA SER A 57 56.84 -6.17 5.61
C SER A 57 57.87 -6.87 4.71
N ALA A 58 59.07 -7.07 5.24
CA ALA A 58 60.12 -7.83 4.53
C ALA A 58 59.64 -9.23 4.07
N LYS A 59 58.78 -9.88 4.87
CA LYS A 59 58.14 -11.16 4.51
C LYS A 59 57.19 -11.06 3.33
N THR A 60 56.51 -9.90 3.17
CA THR A 60 55.63 -9.66 1.99
C THR A 60 56.46 -9.44 0.75
N LEU A 61 57.53 -8.66 0.82
CA LEU A 61 58.45 -8.43 -0.29
C LEU A 61 59.16 -9.71 -0.69
N GLN A 62 59.59 -10.53 0.26
CA GLN A 62 60.19 -11.85 0.03
C GLN A 62 59.24 -12.78 -0.72
N ARG A 63 57.97 -12.77 -0.35
CA ARG A 63 56.97 -13.56 -1.03
C ARG A 63 56.76 -13.13 -2.50
N TRP A 64 56.82 -11.81 -2.77
CA TRP A 64 56.78 -11.31 -4.14
C TRP A 64 58.02 -11.73 -4.92
N TYR A 65 59.21 -11.64 -4.31
CA TYR A 65 60.47 -12.05 -4.93
C TYR A 65 60.42 -13.51 -5.36
N TYR A 66 60.11 -14.44 -4.49
CA TYR A 66 60.05 -15.87 -4.85
C TYR A 66 58.88 -16.20 -5.80
N ALA A 67 57.76 -15.48 -5.71
CA ALA A 67 56.70 -15.66 -6.70
C ALA A 67 57.10 -15.21 -8.10
N ALA A 68 57.90 -14.16 -8.21
CA ALA A 68 58.45 -13.70 -9.48
C ALA A 68 59.56 -14.64 -10.01
N MET A 69 60.40 -15.20 -9.15
CA MET A 69 61.39 -16.18 -9.54
C MET A 69 60.78 -17.46 -10.09
N GLY A 70 59.65 -17.94 -9.52
CA GLY A 70 58.99 -19.19 -9.96
C GLY A 70 58.08 -19.01 -11.18
N GLU A 71 57.27 -17.98 -11.21
CA GLU A 71 56.21 -17.80 -12.22
C GLU A 71 56.40 -16.49 -13.03
N HIS A 72 57.56 -15.86 -12.98
CA HIS A 72 57.86 -14.58 -13.62
C HIS A 72 56.81 -13.49 -13.30
N ALA A 73 56.46 -12.66 -14.25
CA ALA A 73 55.45 -11.59 -14.06
C ALA A 73 54.05 -12.13 -13.67
N ALA A 74 53.72 -13.37 -14.05
CA ALA A 74 52.45 -14.00 -13.72
C ALA A 74 52.32 -14.26 -12.20
N GLY A 75 53.41 -14.63 -11.53
CA GLY A 75 53.42 -14.83 -10.08
C GLY A 75 53.12 -13.57 -9.23
N LEU A 76 53.33 -12.37 -9.84
CA LEU A 76 53.05 -11.09 -9.20
C LEU A 76 51.60 -10.67 -9.34
N ILE A 77 50.81 -11.30 -10.22
CA ILE A 77 49.38 -11.02 -10.35
C ILE A 77 48.66 -11.41 -9.04
N PRO A 78 47.88 -10.55 -8.41
CA PRO A 78 47.14 -10.91 -7.21
C PRO A 78 46.26 -12.14 -7.50
N LYS A 79 46.52 -13.27 -6.86
CA LYS A 79 45.59 -14.40 -6.93
C LYS A 79 44.23 -13.94 -6.48
N SER A 80 43.22 -14.19 -7.29
CA SER A 80 41.84 -13.96 -6.88
C SER A 80 41.63 -14.73 -5.58
N ARG A 81 41.41 -14.07 -4.47
CA ARG A 81 40.80 -14.74 -3.34
C ARG A 81 39.46 -15.25 -3.86
N GLN A 82 39.37 -16.50 -4.20
CA GLN A 82 38.09 -17.19 -4.24
C GLN A 82 37.57 -17.11 -2.80
N ARG A 83 36.97 -15.99 -2.45
CA ARG A 83 36.16 -15.90 -1.25
C ARG A 83 35.04 -16.89 -1.50
N GLY A 84 35.15 -18.06 -0.82
CA GLY A 84 34.19 -19.13 -0.97
C GLY A 84 32.80 -18.54 -0.81
N LEU A 85 32.01 -18.55 -1.85
CA LEU A 85 30.64 -18.14 -1.85
C LEU A 85 29.92 -19.09 -0.90
N ALA A 86 29.47 -18.56 0.23
CA ALA A 86 28.71 -19.32 1.21
C ALA A 86 29.41 -20.57 1.76
N ARG A 87 30.66 -20.46 2.22
CA ARG A 87 31.43 -21.59 2.82
C ARG A 87 30.71 -22.19 4.05
N ASN A 88 29.83 -21.44 4.68
CA ASN A 88 29.07 -21.90 5.84
C ASN A 88 27.78 -22.67 5.44
N LEU A 89 27.45 -22.76 4.15
CA LEU A 89 26.28 -23.51 3.69
C LEU A 89 26.72 -24.93 3.25
N THR A 90 25.96 -25.92 3.65
CA THR A 90 26.07 -27.27 3.07
C THR A 90 25.63 -27.28 1.62
N ASN A 91 26.02 -28.31 0.87
CA ASN A 91 25.56 -28.44 -0.52
C ASN A 91 24.04 -28.53 -0.61
N GLU A 92 23.37 -29.25 0.31
CA GLU A 92 21.92 -29.38 0.38
C GLU A 92 21.24 -28.04 0.64
N GLN A 93 21.71 -27.27 1.62
CA GLN A 93 21.20 -25.91 1.89
C GLN A 93 21.35 -24.99 0.68
N ARG A 94 22.48 -25.10 -0.01
CA ARG A 94 22.73 -24.31 -1.22
C ARG A 94 21.76 -24.69 -2.34
N ASP A 95 21.55 -25.97 -2.58
CA ASP A 95 20.67 -26.46 -3.64
C ASP A 95 19.21 -26.06 -3.35
N MET A 96 18.74 -26.21 -2.12
CA MET A 96 17.42 -25.74 -1.68
C MET A 96 17.24 -24.22 -1.90
N LEU A 97 18.25 -23.41 -1.58
CA LEU A 97 18.21 -21.96 -1.81
C LEU A 97 18.17 -21.61 -3.31
N LEU A 98 18.86 -22.39 -4.14
CA LEU A 98 18.83 -22.22 -5.59
C LEU A 98 17.47 -22.62 -6.17
N GLU A 99 16.84 -23.67 -5.68
CA GLU A 99 15.47 -24.07 -6.05
C GLU A 99 14.44 -23.02 -5.65
N MET A 100 14.49 -22.51 -4.42
CA MET A 100 13.64 -21.40 -3.98
C MET A 100 13.80 -20.18 -4.90
N ARG A 101 15.03 -19.86 -5.32
CA ARG A 101 15.28 -18.76 -6.25
C ARG A 101 14.77 -19.05 -7.67
N ARG A 102 14.85 -20.28 -8.15
CA ARG A 102 14.30 -20.70 -9.46
C ARG A 102 12.77 -20.57 -9.46
N ALA A 103 12.13 -21.05 -8.40
CA ALA A 103 10.68 -20.99 -8.24
C ALA A 103 10.18 -19.53 -8.08
N HIS A 104 10.93 -18.68 -7.39
CA HIS A 104 10.53 -17.32 -7.05
C HIS A 104 11.53 -16.27 -7.52
N ARG A 105 11.63 -16.09 -8.84
CA ARG A 105 12.62 -15.20 -9.51
C ARG A 105 12.47 -13.71 -9.12
N SER A 106 11.27 -13.25 -8.77
CA SER A 106 10.97 -11.87 -8.36
C SER A 106 11.17 -11.63 -6.87
N ALA A 107 11.22 -12.68 -6.04
CA ALA A 107 11.34 -12.57 -4.59
C ALA A 107 12.55 -11.75 -4.15
N SER A 108 12.39 -10.97 -3.08
CA SER A 108 13.52 -10.27 -2.47
C SER A 108 14.44 -11.26 -1.76
N ILE A 109 15.73 -10.90 -1.62
CA ILE A 109 16.68 -11.72 -0.84
C ILE A 109 16.20 -11.89 0.61
N ASP A 110 15.61 -10.84 1.17
CA ASP A 110 15.06 -10.88 2.53
C ASP A 110 13.94 -11.90 2.67
N LEU A 111 13.07 -11.97 1.65
CA LEU A 111 11.97 -12.94 1.67
C LEU A 111 12.52 -14.37 1.60
N ILE A 112 13.47 -14.62 0.70
CA ILE A 112 14.09 -15.96 0.59
C ILE A 112 14.79 -16.36 1.89
N LEU A 113 15.50 -15.43 2.53
CA LEU A 113 16.14 -15.70 3.83
C LEU A 113 15.13 -16.01 4.91
N SER A 114 14.07 -15.19 5.03
CA SER A 114 13.02 -15.42 6.04
C SER A 114 12.34 -16.78 5.85
N GLU A 115 12.05 -17.15 4.59
CA GLU A 115 11.45 -18.45 4.27
C GLU A 115 12.40 -19.62 4.54
N ALA A 116 13.69 -19.48 4.20
CA ALA A 116 14.69 -20.50 4.47
C ALA A 116 14.88 -20.74 5.98
N ILE A 117 14.84 -19.69 6.79
CA ILE A 117 14.90 -19.80 8.25
C ILE A 117 13.61 -20.43 8.80
N ARG A 118 12.45 -19.99 8.33
CA ARG A 118 11.16 -20.55 8.76
C ARG A 118 11.03 -22.05 8.47
N ASN A 119 11.56 -22.48 7.34
CA ASN A 119 11.55 -23.89 6.92
C ASN A 119 12.72 -24.71 7.51
N GLY A 120 13.51 -24.14 8.42
CA GLY A 120 14.62 -24.85 9.07
C GLY A 120 15.81 -25.15 8.16
N ILE A 121 15.85 -24.56 6.95
CA ILE A 121 16.97 -24.73 6.00
C ILE A 121 18.21 -23.96 6.49
N LEU A 122 17.98 -22.77 7.11
CA LEU A 122 19.02 -21.90 7.65
C LEU A 122 18.70 -21.51 9.10
N THR A 123 19.73 -21.13 9.85
CA THR A 123 19.60 -20.39 11.10
C THR A 123 19.99 -18.92 10.90
N GLU A 124 19.58 -18.04 11.84
CA GLU A 124 19.97 -16.63 11.78
C GLU A 124 21.50 -16.49 11.80
N GLY A 125 22.05 -15.78 10.82
CA GLY A 125 23.49 -15.52 10.74
C GLY A 125 24.29 -16.45 9.85
N ASP A 126 23.76 -17.59 9.40
CA ASP A 126 24.46 -18.55 8.54
C ASP A 126 24.97 -17.92 7.25
N VAL A 127 24.17 -17.03 6.65
CA VAL A 127 24.54 -16.36 5.41
C VAL A 127 24.06 -14.90 5.37
N SER A 128 24.97 -14.02 4.92
CA SER A 128 24.60 -12.61 4.73
C SER A 128 23.81 -12.39 3.43
N LYS A 129 22.94 -11.35 3.40
CA LYS A 129 22.21 -10.94 2.18
C LYS A 129 23.13 -10.71 0.99
N SER A 130 24.31 -10.11 1.21
CA SER A 130 25.29 -9.85 0.16
C SER A 130 25.94 -11.13 -0.37
N THR A 131 26.10 -12.13 0.48
CA THR A 131 26.65 -13.45 0.08
C THR A 131 25.63 -14.20 -0.76
N LEU A 132 24.36 -14.20 -0.35
CA LEU A 132 23.29 -14.86 -1.08
C LEU A 132 23.02 -14.17 -2.44
N THR A 133 23.06 -12.84 -2.49
CA THR A 133 22.96 -12.10 -3.76
C THR A 133 24.06 -12.50 -4.74
N ARG A 134 25.30 -12.62 -4.26
CA ARG A 134 26.44 -13.05 -5.10
C ARG A 134 26.35 -14.51 -5.52
N LEU A 135 25.85 -15.39 -4.65
CA LEU A 135 25.58 -16.78 -5.00
C LEU A 135 24.60 -16.87 -6.16
N PHE A 136 23.44 -16.24 -6.04
CA PHE A 136 22.41 -16.25 -7.09
C PHE A 136 22.91 -15.62 -8.41
N ALA A 137 23.66 -14.52 -8.33
CA ALA A 137 24.24 -13.89 -9.52
C ALA A 137 25.22 -14.82 -10.24
N ARG A 138 26.07 -15.54 -9.51
CA ARG A 138 27.01 -16.50 -10.06
C ARG A 138 26.34 -17.69 -10.75
N GLU A 139 25.23 -18.16 -10.17
CA GLU A 139 24.46 -19.29 -10.70
C GLU A 139 23.48 -18.87 -11.82
N GLY A 140 23.61 -17.62 -12.33
CA GLY A 140 22.74 -17.09 -13.40
C GLY A 140 21.30 -16.85 -12.97
N LEU A 141 21.05 -16.72 -11.67
CA LEU A 141 19.75 -16.54 -11.05
C LEU A 141 19.60 -15.15 -10.38
N PRO A 142 19.96 -14.04 -11.04
CA PRO A 142 19.71 -12.72 -10.49
C PRO A 142 18.20 -12.50 -10.30
N ARG A 143 17.84 -11.58 -9.39
CA ARG A 143 16.44 -11.18 -9.24
C ARG A 143 15.93 -10.58 -10.56
N LEU A 144 14.81 -11.10 -11.07
CA LEU A 144 14.16 -10.49 -12.23
C LEU A 144 13.54 -9.13 -11.80
N PRO A 145 13.82 -8.05 -12.55
CA PRO A 145 13.18 -6.78 -12.27
C PRO A 145 11.68 -6.90 -12.54
N MET A 146 10.86 -6.41 -11.61
CA MET A 146 9.45 -6.20 -11.89
C MET A 146 9.31 -5.22 -13.05
N LYS A 147 8.37 -5.47 -13.99
CA LYS A 147 8.12 -4.58 -15.14
C LYS A 147 8.02 -3.13 -14.65
N ARG A 148 8.91 -2.29 -15.13
CA ARG A 148 8.85 -0.84 -14.90
C ARG A 148 7.76 -0.25 -15.77
N SER A 149 6.82 0.48 -15.18
CA SER A 149 5.97 1.42 -15.92
C SER A 149 6.88 2.43 -16.63
N THR A 150 6.65 2.66 -17.92
CA THR A 150 7.34 3.66 -18.74
C THR A 150 7.08 5.04 -18.15
N ARG A 151 8.09 5.67 -17.58
CA ARG A 151 8.00 7.01 -16.98
C ARG A 151 8.25 8.07 -18.04
N THR A 152 7.32 9.01 -18.16
CA THR A 152 7.54 10.31 -18.79
C THR A 152 8.61 11.11 -18.01
N LYS A 153 9.54 11.70 -18.74
CA LYS A 153 10.69 12.48 -18.21
C LYS A 153 10.26 13.89 -17.78
N ASP A 154 11.00 14.42 -16.80
CA ASP A 154 11.17 15.84 -16.46
C ASP A 154 9.99 16.60 -15.84
N VAL A 155 9.66 16.27 -14.57
CA VAL A 155 9.12 17.26 -13.63
C VAL A 155 9.96 17.18 -12.35
N GLN A 156 10.49 18.30 -11.87
CA GLN A 156 11.17 18.37 -10.57
C GLN A 156 10.16 18.03 -9.46
N ARG A 157 10.27 16.83 -8.90
CA ARG A 157 9.35 16.31 -7.89
C ARG A 157 9.87 16.63 -6.51
N ARG A 158 9.15 17.47 -5.76
CA ARG A 158 9.44 17.70 -4.35
C ARG A 158 8.94 16.53 -3.51
N ARG A 159 9.78 16.08 -2.58
CA ARG A 159 9.40 15.05 -1.61
C ARG A 159 8.54 15.69 -0.52
N TRP A 160 7.33 15.19 -0.31
CA TRP A 160 6.44 15.69 0.74
C TRP A 160 5.85 14.54 1.55
N THR A 161 5.38 14.82 2.75
CA THR A 161 4.66 13.89 3.61
C THR A 161 3.66 14.67 4.47
N ALA A 162 2.56 14.04 4.86
CA ALA A 162 1.60 14.62 5.79
C ALA A 162 2.26 14.90 7.15
N ASN A 163 1.74 15.87 7.90
CA ASN A 163 2.38 16.31 9.14
C ASN A 163 2.32 15.24 10.24
N ALA A 164 1.19 14.54 10.33
CA ALA A 164 0.96 13.53 11.37
C ALA A 164 0.21 12.30 10.81
N PRO A 165 0.30 11.15 11.50
CA PRO A 165 -0.52 9.98 11.21
C PRO A 165 -2.01 10.32 11.26
N GLY A 166 -2.76 9.82 10.28
CA GLY A 166 -4.18 10.08 10.13
C GLY A 166 -4.54 11.47 9.56
N ASP A 167 -3.59 12.30 9.16
CA ASP A 167 -3.89 13.53 8.43
C ASP A 167 -4.32 13.24 7.00
N LEU A 168 -3.75 12.21 6.38
CA LEU A 168 -4.01 11.88 4.99
C LEU A 168 -3.90 10.37 4.76
N TRP A 169 -4.96 9.77 4.26
CA TRP A 169 -4.93 8.43 3.69
C TRP A 169 -5.02 8.49 2.18
N HIS A 170 -4.20 7.70 1.51
CA HIS A 170 -4.33 7.42 0.08
C HIS A 170 -5.11 6.13 -0.11
N GLY A 171 -6.09 6.14 -0.99
CA GLY A 171 -6.78 4.93 -1.44
C GLY A 171 -6.41 4.58 -2.88
N ASP A 172 -6.32 3.29 -3.17
CA ASP A 172 -6.01 2.78 -4.50
C ASP A 172 -6.43 1.30 -4.62
N VAL A 173 -6.59 0.82 -5.86
CA VAL A 173 -6.93 -0.57 -6.17
C VAL A 173 -5.81 -1.24 -6.94
N CYS A 174 -5.44 -2.44 -6.52
CA CYS A 174 -4.50 -3.28 -7.23
C CYS A 174 -5.21 -4.47 -7.87
N HIS A 175 -5.06 -4.64 -9.17
CA HIS A 175 -5.60 -5.77 -9.90
C HIS A 175 -4.66 -6.97 -9.81
N LEU A 176 -5.16 -8.09 -9.31
CA LEU A 176 -4.46 -9.35 -9.20
C LEU A 176 -5.13 -10.37 -10.13
N VAL A 177 -4.38 -10.87 -11.11
CA VAL A 177 -4.89 -11.89 -12.03
C VAL A 177 -4.54 -13.27 -11.46
N LEU A 178 -5.56 -14.06 -11.20
CA LEU A 178 -5.48 -15.44 -10.73
C LEU A 178 -6.09 -16.38 -11.78
N THR A 179 -5.99 -17.67 -11.52
CA THR A 179 -6.55 -18.72 -12.38
C THR A 179 -7.52 -19.55 -11.53
N ASP A 180 -8.70 -19.84 -12.05
CA ASP A 180 -9.65 -20.73 -11.37
C ASP A 180 -9.26 -22.21 -11.54
N SER A 181 -10.04 -23.11 -10.93
CA SER A 181 -9.83 -24.56 -11.02
C SER A 181 -9.94 -25.11 -12.44
N GLU A 182 -10.57 -24.36 -13.35
CA GLU A 182 -10.75 -24.73 -14.77
C GLU A 182 -9.71 -24.07 -15.68
N GLY A 183 -8.70 -23.41 -15.12
CA GLY A 183 -7.65 -22.73 -15.86
C GLY A 183 -8.04 -21.36 -16.45
N ARG A 184 -9.24 -20.84 -16.16
CA ARG A 184 -9.70 -19.53 -16.65
C ARG A 184 -9.13 -18.41 -15.80
N LYS A 185 -8.67 -17.35 -16.45
CA LYS A 185 -8.18 -16.13 -15.74
C LYS A 185 -9.35 -15.40 -15.10
N ARG A 186 -9.16 -15.02 -13.84
CA ARG A 186 -10.07 -14.15 -13.09
C ARG A 186 -9.28 -13.01 -12.44
N THR A 187 -9.88 -11.85 -12.36
CA THR A 187 -9.29 -10.70 -11.67
C THR A 187 -9.89 -10.59 -10.27
N VAL A 188 -9.00 -10.37 -9.30
CA VAL A 188 -9.36 -10.01 -7.93
C VAL A 188 -8.87 -8.59 -7.71
N TYR A 189 -9.73 -7.75 -7.15
CA TYR A 189 -9.49 -6.34 -6.91
C TYR A 189 -9.12 -6.13 -5.45
N VAL A 190 -7.89 -5.71 -5.20
CA VAL A 190 -7.42 -5.46 -3.84
C VAL A 190 -7.52 -3.97 -3.56
N HIS A 191 -8.53 -3.58 -2.78
CA HIS A 191 -8.70 -2.20 -2.31
C HIS A 191 -7.82 -1.97 -1.09
N GLY A 192 -7.10 -0.85 -1.04
CA GLY A 192 -6.21 -0.54 0.06
C GLY A 192 -6.12 0.93 0.39
N PHE A 193 -5.94 1.22 1.68
CA PHE A 193 -5.69 2.56 2.20
C PHE A 193 -4.32 2.61 2.85
N LEU A 194 -3.57 3.66 2.58
CA LEU A 194 -2.22 3.88 3.10
C LEU A 194 -2.15 5.23 3.79
N ASP A 195 -1.78 5.24 5.06
CA ASP A 195 -1.47 6.48 5.77
C ASP A 195 -0.19 7.11 5.22
N ASP A 196 -0.29 8.37 4.80
CA ASP A 196 0.78 9.09 4.14
C ASP A 196 2.00 9.31 5.02
N HIS A 197 1.80 9.60 6.30
CA HIS A 197 2.87 9.88 7.24
C HIS A 197 3.61 8.62 7.66
N SER A 198 2.88 7.66 8.18
CA SER A 198 3.42 6.47 8.84
C SER A 198 3.67 5.28 7.90
N ARG A 199 3.12 5.30 6.68
CA ARG A 199 3.09 4.14 5.77
C ARG A 199 2.26 2.96 6.33
N TYR A 200 1.54 3.15 7.41
CA TYR A 200 0.61 2.16 7.94
C TYR A 200 -0.56 1.96 6.97
N VAL A 201 -1.06 0.75 6.90
CA VAL A 201 -2.19 0.36 6.04
C VAL A 201 -3.40 0.09 6.94
N PRO A 202 -4.30 1.07 7.13
CA PRO A 202 -5.44 0.92 8.01
C PRO A 202 -6.52 -0.03 7.45
N GLY A 203 -6.56 -0.21 6.14
CA GLY A 203 -7.50 -1.11 5.48
C GLY A 203 -6.92 -1.70 4.20
N LEU A 204 -7.10 -3.01 4.02
CA LEU A 204 -6.71 -3.73 2.83
C LEU A 204 -7.62 -4.94 2.70
N SER A 205 -8.28 -5.13 1.56
CA SER A 205 -9.13 -6.30 1.34
C SER A 205 -9.29 -6.63 -0.14
N ALA A 206 -9.36 -7.93 -0.41
CA ALA A 206 -9.60 -8.49 -1.73
C ALA A 206 -11.10 -8.56 -2.02
N ARG A 207 -11.54 -8.01 -3.15
CA ARG A 207 -12.93 -7.94 -3.59
C ARG A 207 -13.12 -8.57 -4.96
N LYS A 208 -14.37 -8.88 -5.31
CA LYS A 208 -14.73 -9.45 -6.62
C LYS A 208 -14.80 -8.39 -7.70
N THR A 209 -15.12 -7.17 -7.32
CA THR A 209 -15.34 -6.04 -8.23
C THR A 209 -14.60 -4.80 -7.76
N GLU A 210 -14.54 -3.81 -8.65
CA GLU A 210 -14.00 -2.49 -8.38
C GLU A 210 -15.16 -1.48 -8.39
N THR A 211 -16.02 -1.59 -7.38
CA THR A 211 -17.18 -0.71 -7.22
C THR A 211 -17.01 0.24 -6.04
N GLU A 212 -17.77 1.33 -6.04
CA GLU A 212 -17.86 2.24 -4.90
C GLU A 212 -18.25 1.50 -3.61
N ARG A 213 -19.17 0.53 -3.71
CA ARG A 213 -19.61 -0.28 -2.56
C ARG A 213 -18.48 -1.12 -1.99
N ASP A 214 -17.71 -1.83 -2.84
CA ASP A 214 -16.57 -2.62 -2.40
C ASP A 214 -15.54 -1.75 -1.67
N MET A 215 -15.26 -0.55 -2.20
CA MET A 215 -14.33 0.39 -1.59
C MET A 215 -14.87 0.91 -0.25
N LEU A 216 -16.16 1.27 -0.16
CA LEU A 216 -16.80 1.70 1.08
C LEU A 216 -16.81 0.61 2.14
N GLU A 217 -17.02 -0.67 1.79
CA GLU A 217 -16.90 -1.77 2.74
C GLU A 217 -15.50 -1.86 3.35
N VAL A 218 -14.45 -1.72 2.52
CA VAL A 218 -13.07 -1.74 3.00
C VAL A 218 -12.77 -0.51 3.86
N LEU A 219 -13.30 0.67 3.48
CA LEU A 219 -13.17 1.89 4.27
C LEU A 219 -13.88 1.78 5.62
N CYS A 220 -15.11 1.27 5.66
CA CYS A 220 -15.84 1.03 6.90
C CYS A 220 -15.07 0.08 7.83
N GLY A 221 -14.53 -1.03 7.31
CA GLY A 221 -13.68 -1.94 8.06
C GLY A 221 -12.44 -1.27 8.64
N ALA A 222 -11.81 -0.38 7.86
CA ALA A 222 -10.68 0.41 8.33
C ALA A 222 -11.06 1.39 9.46
N LEU A 223 -12.21 2.05 9.35
CA LEU A 223 -12.70 3.05 10.31
C LEU A 223 -13.22 2.44 11.62
N LEU A 224 -13.61 1.17 11.62
CA LEU A 224 -13.94 0.42 12.84
C LEU A 224 -12.70 0.10 13.69
N GLN A 225 -11.54 0.02 13.07
CA GLN A 225 -10.30 -0.37 13.75
C GLN A 225 -9.34 0.81 13.95
N ASN A 226 -9.49 1.87 13.16
CA ASN A 226 -8.60 3.02 13.16
C ASN A 226 -9.39 4.32 13.19
N PRO A 227 -8.86 5.38 13.81
CA PRO A 227 -9.46 6.71 13.75
C PRO A 227 -9.64 7.20 12.31
N PRO A 228 -10.73 7.92 12.00
CA PRO A 228 -10.96 8.47 10.67
C PRO A 228 -9.83 9.43 10.26
N PRO A 229 -9.39 9.40 8.98
CA PRO A 229 -8.42 10.38 8.49
C PRO A 229 -9.05 11.76 8.41
N ARG A 230 -8.23 12.83 8.46
CA ARG A 230 -8.70 14.17 8.15
C ARG A 230 -9.00 14.35 6.67
N THR A 231 -8.17 13.72 5.83
CA THR A 231 -8.30 13.77 4.37
C THR A 231 -8.18 12.37 3.79
N LEU A 232 -9.09 12.03 2.89
CA LEU A 232 -9.03 10.84 2.05
C LEU A 232 -8.69 11.29 0.63
N TYR A 233 -7.55 10.82 0.12
CA TYR A 233 -7.05 11.15 -1.21
C TYR A 233 -7.19 9.94 -2.13
N LEU A 234 -7.97 10.08 -3.18
CA LEU A 234 -8.30 9.02 -4.13
C LEU A 234 -7.90 9.44 -5.54
N ASP A 235 -7.76 8.48 -6.44
CA ASP A 235 -7.65 8.81 -7.85
C ASP A 235 -9.03 9.09 -8.47
N ASN A 236 -9.07 9.35 -9.79
CA ASN A 236 -10.31 9.57 -10.53
C ASN A 236 -10.88 8.25 -11.10
N GLY A 237 -10.56 7.11 -10.50
CA GLY A 237 -11.18 5.85 -10.88
C GLY A 237 -12.70 5.86 -10.67
N ALA A 238 -13.45 5.15 -11.49
CA ALA A 238 -14.92 5.14 -11.45
C ALA A 238 -15.48 4.74 -10.07
N CYS A 239 -14.79 3.88 -9.33
CA CYS A 239 -15.19 3.46 -7.98
C CYS A 239 -15.04 4.57 -6.91
N TYR A 240 -14.46 5.71 -7.25
CA TYR A 240 -14.19 6.80 -6.31
C TYR A 240 -15.00 8.07 -6.58
N ILE A 241 -15.82 8.10 -7.65
CA ILE A 241 -16.58 9.29 -8.09
C ILE A 241 -18.08 9.13 -7.75
N GLY A 242 -18.42 8.37 -6.74
CA GLY A 242 -19.81 8.13 -6.37
C GLY A 242 -20.34 9.17 -5.37
N ASP A 243 -21.65 9.46 -5.47
CA ASP A 243 -22.34 10.37 -4.56
C ASP A 243 -22.40 9.82 -3.14
N LEU A 244 -22.48 8.50 -2.98
CA LEU A 244 -22.53 7.84 -1.67
C LEU A 244 -21.22 8.05 -0.88
N LEU A 245 -20.08 7.90 -1.54
CA LEU A 245 -18.79 8.16 -0.92
C LEU A 245 -18.63 9.61 -0.48
N ALA A 246 -19.02 10.55 -1.34
CA ALA A 246 -18.98 11.98 -1.03
C ALA A 246 -19.86 12.32 0.18
N LEU A 247 -21.09 11.80 0.22
CA LEU A 247 -22.02 11.97 1.33
C LEU A 247 -21.47 11.34 2.62
N PHE A 248 -20.96 10.11 2.53
CA PHE A 248 -20.36 9.38 3.66
C PHE A 248 -19.18 10.17 4.26
N CYS A 249 -18.25 10.61 3.44
CA CYS A 249 -17.11 11.42 3.88
C CYS A 249 -17.56 12.75 4.50
N SER A 250 -18.55 13.42 3.91
CA SER A 250 -19.12 14.68 4.43
C SER A 250 -19.69 14.51 5.83
N LYS A 251 -20.53 13.47 6.05
CA LYS A 251 -21.12 13.18 7.35
C LYS A 251 -20.09 12.86 8.44
N LEU A 252 -19.00 12.19 8.06
CA LEU A 252 -17.89 11.86 8.96
C LEU A 252 -16.86 12.99 9.09
N LYS A 253 -17.06 14.13 8.44
CA LYS A 253 -16.13 15.26 8.41
C LYS A 253 -14.74 14.88 7.86
N ILE A 254 -14.70 13.93 6.94
CA ILE A 254 -13.50 13.53 6.19
C ILE A 254 -13.46 14.38 4.91
N ARG A 255 -12.37 15.12 4.71
CA ARG A 255 -12.16 15.86 3.47
C ARG A 255 -11.84 14.90 2.33
N LEU A 256 -12.73 14.72 1.38
CA LEU A 256 -12.51 13.94 0.18
C LEU A 256 -11.77 14.79 -0.86
N VAL A 257 -10.67 14.27 -1.40
CA VAL A 257 -9.85 14.92 -2.44
C VAL A 257 -9.55 13.92 -3.53
N HIS A 258 -9.86 14.29 -4.77
CA HIS A 258 -9.49 13.51 -5.95
C HIS A 258 -8.21 14.04 -6.57
N ALA A 259 -7.38 13.13 -7.08
CA ALA A 259 -6.14 13.48 -7.78
C ALA A 259 -6.44 14.36 -8.98
N ALA A 260 -5.68 15.44 -9.15
CA ALA A 260 -5.72 16.18 -10.41
C ALA A 260 -5.31 15.23 -11.57
N PRO A 261 -6.00 15.32 -12.73
CA PRO A 261 -5.59 14.56 -13.91
C PRO A 261 -4.09 14.79 -14.18
N TYR A 262 -3.38 13.69 -14.47
CA TYR A 262 -1.93 13.69 -14.77
C TYR A 262 -0.98 14.14 -13.64
N SER A 263 -1.40 14.13 -12.36
CA SER A 263 -0.52 14.37 -11.20
C SER A 263 0.01 13.05 -10.62
N PRO A 264 1.18 12.57 -11.06
CA PRO A 264 1.72 11.27 -10.61
C PRO A 264 2.39 11.36 -9.22
N GLU A 265 2.52 12.55 -8.65
CA GLU A 265 3.31 12.75 -7.41
C GLU A 265 2.67 12.13 -6.18
N SER A 266 1.37 12.13 -6.11
CA SER A 266 0.60 11.58 -5.00
C SER A 266 0.56 10.04 -5.01
N ARG A 267 0.68 9.42 -6.19
CA ARG A 267 0.59 7.95 -6.36
C ARG A 267 1.88 7.20 -6.01
N GLY A 268 3.03 7.89 -5.97
CA GLY A 268 4.34 7.23 -5.80
C GLY A 268 4.48 6.43 -4.49
N LYS A 269 3.69 6.75 -3.45
CA LYS A 269 3.69 6.02 -2.17
C LYS A 269 2.87 4.75 -2.27
N MET A 270 1.67 4.82 -2.86
CA MET A 270 0.81 3.65 -3.14
C MET A 270 1.48 2.70 -4.16
N GLU A 271 2.06 3.21 -5.25
CA GLU A 271 2.83 2.39 -6.19
C GLU A 271 3.95 1.61 -5.49
N ARG A 272 4.66 2.25 -4.56
CA ARG A 272 5.72 1.61 -3.79
C ARG A 272 5.17 0.56 -2.83
N PHE A 273 4.03 0.85 -2.19
CA PHE A 273 3.34 -0.11 -1.35
C PHE A 273 2.93 -1.35 -2.16
N TRP A 274 2.23 -1.17 -3.30
CA TRP A 274 1.84 -2.28 -4.16
C TRP A 274 3.02 -3.09 -4.70
N ARG A 275 4.11 -2.42 -5.05
CA ARG A 275 5.35 -3.10 -5.43
C ARG A 275 5.90 -3.97 -4.30
N THR A 276 5.79 -3.51 -3.07
CA THR A 276 6.22 -4.27 -1.90
C THR A 276 5.28 -5.44 -1.64
N ALA A 277 3.96 -5.23 -1.71
CA ALA A 277 2.94 -6.26 -1.56
C ALA A 277 3.11 -7.36 -2.62
N ARG A 278 3.29 -6.99 -3.87
CA ARG A 278 3.57 -7.96 -4.95
C ARG A 278 4.83 -8.77 -4.67
N GLY A 279 5.95 -8.11 -4.47
CA GLY A 279 7.24 -8.80 -4.32
C GLY A 279 7.42 -9.58 -3.02
N ARG A 280 6.50 -9.47 -2.06
CA ARG A 280 6.60 -10.14 -0.75
C ARG A 280 5.39 -10.98 -0.38
N CYS A 281 4.27 -10.82 -1.06
CA CYS A 281 3.03 -11.54 -0.76
C CYS A 281 2.38 -12.03 -2.07
N THR A 282 1.73 -11.17 -2.85
CA THR A 282 0.79 -11.60 -3.88
C THR A 282 1.41 -12.32 -5.06
N ASP A 283 2.65 -12.00 -5.48
CA ASP A 283 3.34 -12.71 -6.57
C ASP A 283 3.81 -14.14 -6.19
N HIS A 284 3.64 -14.50 -4.92
CA HIS A 284 4.03 -15.81 -4.38
C HIS A 284 2.84 -16.67 -3.99
N LEU A 285 1.63 -16.15 -4.16
CA LEU A 285 0.41 -16.93 -3.96
C LEU A 285 0.26 -17.94 -5.10
N PRO A 286 -0.29 -19.14 -4.81
CA PRO A 286 -0.71 -20.06 -5.86
C PRO A 286 -1.67 -19.38 -6.83
N ALA A 287 -1.51 -19.61 -8.13
CA ALA A 287 -2.39 -19.01 -9.14
C ALA A 287 -3.87 -19.37 -8.93
N THR A 288 -4.13 -20.54 -8.32
CA THR A 288 -5.47 -21.06 -8.01
C THR A 288 -6.03 -20.56 -6.68
N SER A 289 -5.34 -19.64 -5.97
CA SER A 289 -5.81 -19.12 -4.68
C SER A 289 -7.20 -18.51 -4.78
N THR A 290 -8.07 -18.80 -3.83
CA THR A 290 -9.37 -18.13 -3.76
C THR A 290 -9.23 -16.68 -3.30
N ARG A 291 -10.28 -15.86 -3.50
CA ARG A 291 -10.29 -14.48 -3.02
C ARG A 291 -10.05 -14.41 -1.49
N GLU A 292 -10.70 -15.32 -0.76
CA GLU A 292 -10.58 -15.43 0.71
C GLU A 292 -9.16 -15.78 1.14
N GLN A 293 -8.49 -16.66 0.40
CA GLN A 293 -7.08 -17.01 0.64
C GLN A 293 -6.15 -15.82 0.37
N VAL A 294 -6.44 -15.03 -0.70
CA VAL A 294 -5.71 -13.79 -0.98
C VAL A 294 -5.89 -12.80 0.17
N ASP A 295 -7.11 -12.63 0.64
CA ASP A 295 -7.44 -11.69 1.73
C ASP A 295 -6.72 -12.08 3.03
N LEU A 296 -6.79 -13.36 3.40
CA LEU A 296 -6.09 -13.88 4.57
C LEU A 296 -4.56 -13.71 4.46
N ALA A 297 -3.99 -14.00 3.30
CA ALA A 297 -2.56 -13.83 3.06
C ALA A 297 -2.10 -12.37 3.17
N LEU A 298 -2.90 -11.45 2.61
CA LEU A 298 -2.64 -10.02 2.71
C LEU A 298 -2.68 -9.53 4.15
N TRP A 299 -3.69 -9.90 4.92
CA TRP A 299 -3.80 -9.53 6.33
C TRP A 299 -2.66 -10.12 7.17
N SER A 300 -2.34 -11.39 6.98
CA SER A 300 -1.23 -12.04 7.65
C SER A 300 0.10 -11.35 7.32
N TRP A 301 0.34 -11.05 6.06
CA TRP A 301 1.54 -10.33 5.62
C TRP A 301 1.62 -8.91 6.21
N LEU A 302 0.52 -8.17 6.24
CA LEU A 302 0.47 -6.83 6.85
C LEU A 302 0.83 -6.90 8.33
N ASP A 303 0.20 -7.80 9.09
CA ASP A 303 0.38 -7.84 10.54
C ASP A 303 1.75 -8.37 10.96
N VAL A 304 2.22 -9.46 10.33
CA VAL A 304 3.44 -10.16 10.75
C VAL A 304 4.71 -9.53 10.16
N ASP A 305 4.64 -9.03 8.92
CA ASP A 305 5.81 -8.51 8.21
C ASP A 305 5.77 -7.00 7.96
N TYR A 306 4.82 -6.50 7.17
CA TYR A 306 4.87 -5.13 6.67
C TYR A 306 4.81 -4.08 7.78
N HIS A 307 3.85 -4.20 8.71
CA HIS A 307 3.66 -3.23 9.79
C HIS A 307 4.77 -3.26 10.85
N ARG A 308 5.50 -4.37 10.96
CA ARG A 308 6.58 -4.57 11.96
C ARG A 308 7.97 -4.39 11.39
N ARG A 309 8.10 -4.21 10.09
CA ARG A 309 9.38 -4.04 9.42
C ARG A 309 9.84 -2.58 9.49
N LYS A 310 11.12 -2.38 9.79
CA LYS A 310 11.76 -1.06 9.69
C LYS A 310 11.65 -0.51 8.28
N HIS A 311 11.15 0.71 8.14
CA HIS A 311 10.91 1.36 6.86
C HIS A 311 11.93 2.47 6.61
N GLY A 312 12.61 2.45 5.46
CA GLY A 312 13.71 3.38 5.15
C GLY A 312 13.32 4.87 5.15
N SER A 313 12.05 5.19 4.81
CA SER A 313 11.57 6.59 4.86
C SER A 313 11.12 7.03 6.25
N LEU A 314 11.09 6.14 7.24
CA LEU A 314 10.69 6.41 8.62
C LEU A 314 11.87 6.41 9.59
N MET A 315 13.09 6.70 9.09
CA MET A 315 14.32 6.72 9.90
C MET A 315 14.53 5.45 10.74
N GLY A 316 14.16 4.29 10.16
CA GLY A 316 14.32 3.00 10.83
C GLY A 316 13.19 2.61 11.78
N LYS A 317 12.16 3.44 11.95
CA LYS A 317 10.93 3.05 12.67
C LYS A 317 10.07 2.14 11.80
N THR A 318 9.17 1.41 12.44
CA THR A 318 8.15 0.61 11.75
C THR A 318 6.90 1.44 11.43
N PRO A 319 6.10 1.05 10.42
CA PRO A 319 4.82 1.69 10.17
C PRO A 319 3.89 1.69 11.39
N ARG A 320 3.82 0.58 12.13
CA ARG A 320 2.99 0.44 13.34
C ARG A 320 3.43 1.38 14.46
N GLU A 321 4.72 1.45 14.76
CA GLU A 321 5.26 2.38 15.77
C GLU A 321 4.96 3.83 15.40
N THR A 322 5.20 4.19 14.14
CA THR A 322 4.96 5.56 13.66
C THR A 322 3.49 5.92 13.70
N TYR A 323 2.58 5.01 13.30
CA TYR A 323 1.14 5.26 13.33
C TYR A 323 0.60 5.48 14.74
N ARG A 324 1.08 4.70 15.71
CA ARG A 324 0.70 4.81 17.14
C ARG A 324 1.15 6.12 17.79
N GLN A 325 2.13 6.82 17.21
CA GLN A 325 2.56 8.15 17.67
C GLN A 325 1.64 9.28 17.21
N GLY A 326 0.60 8.97 16.44
CA GLY A 326 -0.39 9.93 16.00
C GLY A 326 -1.25 10.48 17.14
N PRO A 327 -2.04 11.53 16.85
CA PRO A 327 -2.92 12.14 17.84
C PRO A 327 -3.94 11.13 18.37
N ALA A 328 -4.22 11.21 19.67
CA ALA A 328 -5.22 10.36 20.33
C ALA A 328 -6.61 10.64 19.75
N ARG A 329 -7.09 9.79 18.88
CA ARG A 329 -8.43 9.78 18.30
C ARG A 329 -8.97 8.35 18.38
N ARG A 330 -10.28 8.19 18.50
CA ARG A 330 -10.88 6.87 18.56
C ARG A 330 -11.37 6.39 17.19
N PRO A 331 -11.44 5.09 16.96
CA PRO A 331 -12.20 4.51 15.85
C PRO A 331 -13.68 4.87 15.94
N LEU A 332 -14.40 4.73 14.83
CA LEU A 332 -15.85 4.90 14.78
C LEU A 332 -16.55 3.63 15.27
N THR A 333 -17.73 3.82 15.82
CA THR A 333 -18.63 2.71 16.16
C THR A 333 -19.43 2.26 14.94
N ALA A 334 -19.94 1.02 14.97
CA ALA A 334 -20.82 0.51 13.93
C ALA A 334 -22.07 1.39 13.73
N GLN A 335 -22.59 1.99 14.80
CA GLN A 335 -23.76 2.88 14.75
C GLN A 335 -23.43 4.21 14.03
N GLU A 336 -22.26 4.80 14.29
CA GLU A 336 -21.80 6.02 13.60
C GLU A 336 -21.59 5.76 12.09
N LEU A 337 -21.04 4.61 11.74
CA LEU A 337 -20.88 4.21 10.34
C LEU A 337 -22.22 3.97 9.65
N ALA A 338 -23.15 3.28 10.30
CA ALA A 338 -24.49 3.05 9.77
C ALA A 338 -25.21 4.37 9.53
N ALA A 339 -25.17 5.32 10.47
CA ALA A 339 -25.75 6.66 10.32
C ALA A 339 -25.08 7.45 9.17
N ALA A 340 -23.77 7.29 8.96
CA ALA A 340 -23.07 7.93 7.85
C ALA A 340 -23.47 7.38 6.48
N LEU A 341 -23.84 6.10 6.41
CA LEU A 341 -24.27 5.42 5.17
C LEU A 341 -25.74 5.68 4.83
N GLU A 342 -26.53 6.28 5.71
CA GLU A 342 -27.93 6.61 5.42
C GLU A 342 -28.03 7.68 4.31
N VAL A 343 -28.92 7.45 3.35
CA VAL A 343 -29.22 8.38 2.25
C VAL A 343 -30.66 8.86 2.39
N GLU A 344 -30.85 10.17 2.39
CA GLU A 344 -32.18 10.78 2.45
C GLU A 344 -32.68 11.10 1.04
N LEU A 345 -33.88 10.64 0.72
CA LEU A 345 -34.53 10.84 -0.56
C LEU A 345 -35.89 11.50 -0.34
N LYS A 346 -36.20 12.56 -1.06
CA LYS A 346 -37.57 13.12 -1.10
C LYS A 346 -38.39 12.32 -2.12
N ARG A 347 -39.53 11.85 -1.69
CA ARG A 347 -40.48 11.11 -2.55
C ARG A 347 -41.89 11.68 -2.38
N LYS A 348 -42.56 11.89 -3.51
CA LYS A 348 -43.98 12.28 -3.53
C LYS A 348 -44.84 11.04 -3.37
N VAL A 349 -45.75 11.05 -2.43
CA VAL A 349 -46.76 10.01 -2.25
C VAL A 349 -47.84 10.21 -3.31
N ALA A 350 -48.21 9.16 -4.03
CA ALA A 350 -49.27 9.17 -5.03
C ALA A 350 -50.64 9.29 -4.35
N LYS A 351 -51.72 9.55 -5.14
CA LYS A 351 -53.09 9.66 -4.65
C LYS A 351 -53.61 8.40 -3.96
N ASP A 352 -53.09 7.25 -4.34
CA ASP A 352 -53.38 5.94 -3.78
C ASP A 352 -52.61 5.60 -2.52
N GLY A 353 -51.77 6.50 -2.03
CA GLY A 353 -50.92 6.28 -0.86
C GLY A 353 -49.60 5.55 -1.15
N THR A 354 -49.25 5.38 -2.39
CA THR A 354 -48.01 4.68 -2.77
C THR A 354 -46.88 5.68 -3.07
N PHE A 355 -45.64 5.19 -2.93
CA PHE A 355 -44.42 5.87 -3.41
C PHE A 355 -43.43 4.82 -3.94
N GLN A 356 -42.49 5.23 -4.78
CA GLN A 356 -41.54 4.33 -5.40
C GLN A 356 -40.11 4.69 -5.06
N VAL A 357 -39.29 3.67 -4.74
CA VAL A 357 -37.84 3.76 -4.59
C VAL A 357 -37.21 2.56 -5.26
N ASP A 358 -36.22 2.78 -6.13
CA ASP A 358 -35.45 1.75 -6.84
C ASP A 358 -36.35 0.67 -7.50
N SER A 359 -37.40 1.11 -8.22
CA SER A 359 -38.39 0.25 -8.89
C SER A 359 -39.26 -0.60 -7.95
N VAL A 360 -39.17 -0.42 -6.64
CA VAL A 360 -40.04 -1.07 -5.65
C VAL A 360 -41.11 -0.08 -5.20
N VAL A 361 -42.37 -0.52 -5.24
CA VAL A 361 -43.52 0.27 -4.80
C VAL A 361 -43.78 -0.04 -3.31
N TYR A 362 -43.89 1.05 -2.54
CA TYR A 362 -44.23 1.02 -1.12
C TYR A 362 -45.55 1.76 -0.90
N GLU A 363 -46.24 1.43 0.17
CA GLU A 363 -47.42 2.13 0.62
C GLU A 363 -47.19 2.74 2.02
N VAL A 364 -47.72 3.95 2.23
CA VAL A 364 -47.71 4.61 3.55
C VAL A 364 -49.00 4.35 4.28
N ASP A 365 -48.87 4.18 5.60
CA ASP A 365 -50.02 4.11 6.51
C ASP A 365 -50.46 5.54 6.88
N GLY A 366 -51.42 6.07 6.12
CA GLY A 366 -51.95 7.44 6.37
C GLY A 366 -52.45 8.11 5.08
N ARG A 367 -53.78 8.21 4.92
CA ARG A 367 -54.41 8.85 3.75
C ARG A 367 -54.10 10.33 3.63
N HIS A 368 -53.85 11.03 4.76
CA HIS A 368 -53.47 12.42 4.77
C HIS A 368 -52.12 12.75 4.08
N LEU A 369 -51.31 11.71 3.84
CA LEU A 369 -50.05 11.85 3.16
C LEU A 369 -50.16 11.79 1.63
N ALA A 370 -51.33 11.45 1.08
CA ALA A 370 -51.58 11.46 -0.35
C ALA A 370 -51.21 12.83 -0.96
N THR A 371 -50.46 12.82 -2.06
CA THR A 371 -49.94 14.01 -2.77
C THR A 371 -48.85 14.79 -2.03
N ARG A 372 -48.56 14.48 -0.77
CA ARG A 372 -47.50 15.10 0.03
C ARG A 372 -46.12 14.53 -0.31
N SER A 373 -45.08 15.31 -0.01
CA SER A 373 -43.70 14.88 -0.11
C SER A 373 -43.21 14.37 1.23
N ILE A 374 -42.71 13.16 1.27
CA ILE A 374 -42.06 12.53 2.45
C ILE A 374 -40.55 12.41 2.23
N THR A 375 -39.80 12.41 3.31
CA THR A 375 -38.40 12.07 3.33
C THR A 375 -38.24 10.56 3.64
N VAL A 376 -37.63 9.83 2.75
CA VAL A 376 -37.36 8.41 2.94
C VAL A 376 -35.87 8.24 3.18
N VAL A 377 -35.50 7.51 4.20
CA VAL A 377 -34.12 7.20 4.53
C VAL A 377 -33.84 5.75 4.18
N GLN A 378 -32.81 5.56 3.37
CA GLN A 378 -32.35 4.24 2.97
C GLN A 378 -30.90 4.01 3.36
N ASP A 379 -30.53 2.75 3.56
CA ASP A 379 -29.15 2.33 3.67
C ASP A 379 -28.49 2.42 2.29
N GLY A 380 -27.46 3.25 2.17
CA GLY A 380 -26.80 3.52 0.89
C GLY A 380 -26.05 2.30 0.32
N MET A 381 -25.66 1.34 1.19
CA MET A 381 -24.97 0.13 0.75
C MET A 381 -25.92 -0.92 0.19
N THR A 382 -27.07 -1.08 0.82
CA THR A 382 -28.03 -2.14 0.47
C THR A 382 -29.24 -1.66 -0.31
N GLY A 383 -29.51 -0.34 -0.30
CA GLY A 383 -30.74 0.25 -0.83
C GLY A 383 -31.98 -0.03 0.02
N LYS A 384 -31.82 -0.72 1.17
CA LYS A 384 -32.96 -1.05 2.05
C LYS A 384 -33.50 0.22 2.69
N LEU A 385 -34.83 0.40 2.59
CA LEU A 385 -35.50 1.47 3.33
C LEU A 385 -35.47 1.21 4.83
N LEU A 386 -35.05 2.22 5.57
CA LEU A 386 -34.90 2.17 7.02
C LEU A 386 -36.09 2.87 7.70
N ARG A 387 -36.47 4.06 7.24
CA ARG A 387 -37.58 4.85 7.80
C ARG A 387 -38.11 5.85 6.79
N ALA A 388 -39.34 6.28 7.00
CA ALA A 388 -39.95 7.42 6.30
C ALA A 388 -40.36 8.46 7.29
N ILE A 389 -40.29 9.75 6.93
CA ILE A 389 -40.50 10.89 7.80
C ILE A 389 -41.36 11.90 7.04
N TYR A 390 -42.38 12.42 7.71
CA TYR A 390 -43.17 13.52 7.24
C TYR A 390 -43.31 14.56 8.37
N ASP A 391 -42.99 15.80 8.09
CA ASP A 391 -42.99 16.90 9.05
C ASP A 391 -42.31 16.54 10.40
N GLY A 392 -41.10 15.96 10.30
CA GLY A 392 -40.31 15.55 11.46
C GLY A 392 -40.82 14.30 12.20
N ARG A 393 -41.96 13.73 11.80
CA ARG A 393 -42.56 12.55 12.44
C ARG A 393 -42.35 11.30 11.65
N PRO A 394 -42.12 10.15 12.31
CA PRO A 394 -41.94 8.86 11.59
C PRO A 394 -43.28 8.42 10.96
N VAL A 395 -43.22 7.99 9.73
CA VAL A 395 -44.36 7.45 8.98
C VAL A 395 -44.19 5.92 8.84
N ARG A 396 -45.26 5.18 9.15
CA ARG A 396 -45.29 3.73 8.88
C ARG A 396 -45.43 3.51 7.38
N PHE A 397 -44.65 2.58 6.85
CA PHE A 397 -44.72 2.16 5.46
C PHE A 397 -44.47 0.68 5.33
N GLY A 398 -44.90 0.08 4.25
CA GLY A 398 -44.67 -1.29 3.91
C GLY A 398 -44.54 -1.48 2.41
N ARG A 399 -44.05 -2.64 1.98
CA ARG A 399 -44.05 -2.97 0.55
C ARG A 399 -45.49 -3.10 0.06
N CYS A 400 -45.85 -2.44 -1.02
CA CYS A 400 -47.20 -2.50 -1.59
C CYS A 400 -47.50 -3.92 -2.08
N ASP A 401 -48.61 -4.49 -1.59
CA ASP A 401 -49.17 -5.75 -2.06
C ASP A 401 -50.55 -5.51 -2.67
N PRO A 402 -50.64 -5.37 -4.00
CA PRO A 402 -51.91 -5.08 -4.68
C PRO A 402 -52.98 -6.16 -4.46
N ILE A 403 -52.58 -7.42 -4.27
CA ILE A 403 -53.51 -8.55 -4.06
C ILE A 403 -54.13 -8.48 -2.69
N MET A 404 -53.32 -8.24 -1.68
CA MET A 404 -53.81 -8.04 -0.31
C MET A 404 -54.64 -6.76 -0.21
N ASN A 405 -54.25 -5.69 -0.90
CA ASN A 405 -55.00 -4.43 -0.91
C ASN A 405 -56.39 -4.57 -1.52
N ALA A 406 -56.57 -5.43 -2.51
CA ALA A 406 -57.88 -5.74 -3.06
C ALA A 406 -58.87 -6.37 -2.05
N ARG A 407 -58.30 -7.04 -1.02
CA ARG A 407 -59.10 -7.71 0.06
C ARG A 407 -59.27 -6.90 1.32
N ARG A 408 -58.51 -5.81 1.49
CA ARG A 408 -58.61 -4.91 2.64
C ARG A 408 -59.88 -4.09 2.56
N ARG A 409 -60.66 -4.05 3.64
CA ARG A 409 -61.78 -3.11 3.79
C ARG A 409 -61.20 -1.68 3.70
N ARG A 410 -61.77 -0.85 2.86
CA ARG A 410 -61.44 0.58 2.80
C ARG A 410 -61.72 1.21 4.17
N ALA A 411 -60.75 1.75 4.82
CA ALA A 411 -60.97 2.55 6.02
C ALA A 411 -61.86 3.74 5.68
N PRO A 412 -62.78 4.14 6.54
CA PRO A 412 -63.64 5.31 6.31
C PRO A 412 -62.77 6.55 6.06
N ALA A 413 -63.25 7.47 5.22
CA ALA A 413 -62.58 8.74 5.00
C ALA A 413 -62.37 9.42 6.37
N LEU A 414 -61.18 9.90 6.64
CA LEU A 414 -60.97 10.79 7.75
C LEU A 414 -61.90 12.01 7.56
N PRO A 415 -62.59 12.47 8.61
CA PRO A 415 -63.29 13.74 8.48
C PRO A 415 -62.30 14.79 8.03
N PRO A 416 -62.68 15.74 7.16
CA PRO A 416 -61.82 16.82 6.78
C PRO A 416 -61.30 17.47 8.07
N GLU A 417 -59.99 17.71 8.12
CA GLU A 417 -59.44 18.54 9.22
C GLU A 417 -60.34 19.78 9.31
N PRO A 418 -60.78 20.21 10.52
CA PRO A 418 -61.49 21.42 10.66
C PRO A 418 -60.64 22.49 9.98
N VAL A 419 -61.10 22.97 8.86
CA VAL A 419 -60.56 24.19 8.27
C VAL A 419 -60.74 25.18 9.42
N GLU A 420 -59.66 25.68 10.05
CA GLU A 420 -59.72 26.90 10.80
C GLU A 420 -60.41 27.86 9.83
N GLU A 421 -61.70 28.13 10.08
CA GLU A 421 -62.40 29.15 9.35
C GLU A 421 -61.54 30.38 9.53
N ASP A 422 -60.87 30.74 8.45
CA ASP A 422 -60.22 32.04 8.36
C ASP A 422 -61.34 33.03 8.72
N ARG A 423 -61.27 33.57 9.91
CA ARG A 423 -62.28 34.57 10.42
C ARG A 423 -62.10 35.84 9.61
N PHE A 424 -62.29 35.74 8.31
CA PHE A 424 -62.43 36.88 7.44
C PHE A 424 -63.82 37.39 7.63
N ASP A 425 -64.00 38.15 8.74
CA ASP A 425 -65.21 38.90 9.00
C ASP A 425 -64.90 40.43 8.86
N PRO A 426 -64.98 40.91 7.60
CA PRO A 426 -64.70 42.31 7.32
C PRO A 426 -65.72 43.27 8.02
N ILE A 427 -66.90 42.75 8.41
CA ILE A 427 -67.91 43.54 9.09
C ILE A 427 -67.54 43.72 10.56
N ALA A 428 -67.06 42.73 11.26
CA ALA A 428 -66.56 42.83 12.62
C ALA A 428 -65.38 43.80 12.72
N GLY A 429 -64.48 43.83 11.73
CA GLY A 429 -63.35 44.78 11.63
C GLY A 429 -63.87 46.27 11.44
N LEU A 430 -64.89 46.45 10.65
CA LEU A 430 -65.52 47.76 10.43
C LEU A 430 -66.33 48.26 11.66
N LEU A 431 -67.02 47.37 12.34
CA LEU A 431 -67.73 47.67 13.56
C LEU A 431 -66.81 48.04 14.74
N ALA A 432 -65.65 47.37 14.84
CA ALA A 432 -64.61 47.72 15.79
C ALA A 432 -64.08 49.15 15.55
N LYS A 433 -63.75 49.47 14.29
CA LYS A 433 -63.31 50.82 13.88
C LYS A 433 -64.42 51.89 14.11
N ALA A 434 -65.68 51.55 13.84
CA ALA A 434 -66.80 52.52 14.08
C ALA A 434 -67.01 52.79 15.57
N ARG A 435 -66.71 51.87 16.47
CA ARG A 435 -66.76 52.12 17.92
C ARG A 435 -65.62 52.99 18.41
N GLU A 436 -64.41 52.84 17.87
CA GLU A 436 -63.28 53.71 18.19
C GLU A 436 -63.49 55.18 17.76
N VAL A 437 -64.24 55.42 16.72
CA VAL A 437 -64.53 56.78 16.20
C VAL A 437 -65.73 57.42 16.93
N GLY A 438 -66.50 56.67 17.72
CA GLY A 438 -67.63 57.17 18.47
C GLY A 438 -67.34 57.58 19.92
N ASP A 439 -66.12 57.33 20.39
CA ASP A 439 -65.66 57.70 21.74
C ASP A 439 -64.69 58.89 21.77
N GLU A 440 -64.50 59.59 20.62
CA GLU A 440 -63.93 60.96 20.55
C GLU A 440 -65.07 61.97 20.40
#